data_6e9ec171f63b6e83216e6a7e415a563d
#
_entry.id   6e9ec171f63b6e83216e6a7e415a563d
#
_cell.length_a   1.000
_cell.length_b   1.000
_cell.length_c   1.000
_cell.angle_alpha   90.00
_cell.angle_beta   90.00
_cell.angle_gamma   90.00
#
_symmetry.space_group_name_H-M   'P 1'
#
loop_
_entity.id
_entity.type
_entity.pdbx_description
1 polymer ?
#
loop_
_entity_poly.entity_id
_entity_poly.type
_entity_poly.pdbx_seq_one_letter_code
_entity_poly.pdbx_strand_id
1 'polypeptide(L)'
;APPAPPEVPADVATDAAPASPSPSPSPAAETPASAAAGKSAATPDGDLGMATFAGYGEVKFGTLAVDMGKAWGGALKEVGKDFNASCYFMTPAWVQTPAEFNFMISEGRFARFGTDSAKYAAPGGGKVGMRESELQKLYNNALHASPHKYSDGKYLSLAASGVAPTKLVFETDAQGVVTEWRVGVLPEVDYVEGCS
;
A
#
# COMPACT_ATOMS: atom_id res chain seq x y z
N ALA A 1 -42.58 -44.82 -3.77
CA ALA A 1 -41.29 -45.48 -3.87
C ALA A 1 -40.49 -44.85 -5.02
N PRO A 2 -39.29 -44.33 -4.79
CA PRO A 2 -38.43 -43.82 -5.85
C PRO A 2 -37.57 -44.95 -6.44
N PRO A 3 -37.20 -44.88 -7.73
CA PRO A 3 -36.31 -45.86 -8.32
C PRO A 3 -34.83 -45.55 -8.04
N ALA A 4 -34.08 -46.61 -7.91
CA ALA A 4 -32.67 -46.67 -7.59
C ALA A 4 -31.73 -46.26 -8.76
N PRO A 5 -30.49 -45.85 -8.48
CA PRO A 5 -29.50 -45.47 -9.51
C PRO A 5 -28.84 -46.69 -10.15
N PRO A 6 -28.35 -46.61 -11.39
CA PRO A 6 -27.62 -47.68 -12.03
C PRO A 6 -26.15 -47.68 -11.65
N GLU A 7 -25.66 -48.88 -11.52
CA GLU A 7 -24.29 -49.28 -11.15
C GLU A 7 -23.25 -48.98 -12.25
N VAL A 8 -22.04 -48.72 -11.79
CA VAL A 8 -20.80 -48.68 -12.57
C VAL A 8 -20.32 -50.08 -12.93
N PRO A 9 -19.64 -50.28 -14.03
CA PRO A 9 -18.61 -51.29 -14.09
C PRO A 9 -17.23 -50.71 -14.13
N ALA A 10 -16.39 -51.24 -13.24
CA ALA A 10 -14.94 -51.16 -13.29
C ALA A 10 -14.41 -52.12 -14.38
N ASP A 11 -13.35 -51.73 -15.02
CA ASP A 11 -12.24 -52.61 -15.40
C ASP A 11 -11.19 -51.77 -16.17
N VAL A 12 -10.03 -51.88 -15.82
CA VAL A 12 -8.83 -52.67 -15.78
C VAL A 12 -7.60 -51.86 -16.26
N ALA A 13 -6.61 -51.92 -15.42
CA ALA A 13 -5.24 -51.49 -15.51
C ALA A 13 -4.49 -51.87 -16.80
N THR A 14 -3.42 -51.13 -17.07
CA THR A 14 -2.06 -51.61 -17.35
C THR A 14 -1.15 -50.43 -17.73
N ASP A 15 -0.23 -50.07 -16.85
CA ASP A 15 1.21 -50.37 -16.86
C ASP A 15 2.02 -49.64 -17.94
N ALA A 16 2.89 -48.79 -17.49
CA ALA A 16 4.32 -48.65 -17.84
C ALA A 16 4.89 -47.25 -17.46
N ALA A 17 5.64 -47.16 -16.41
CA ALA A 17 6.83 -46.30 -16.33
C ALA A 17 7.98 -47.00 -17.07
N PRO A 18 9.14 -46.40 -17.43
CA PRO A 18 9.84 -45.27 -16.77
C PRO A 18 10.54 -44.33 -17.76
N ALA A 19 11.01 -43.22 -17.29
CA ALA A 19 12.37 -42.71 -17.47
C ALA A 19 12.52 -41.24 -17.01
N SER A 20 13.23 -41.05 -15.94
CA SER A 20 14.06 -39.87 -15.69
C SER A 20 15.18 -39.78 -16.74
N PRO A 21 15.63 -38.58 -17.12
CA PRO A 21 16.82 -38.06 -16.49
C PRO A 21 16.80 -36.57 -16.13
N SER A 22 17.32 -36.30 -14.96
CA SER A 22 18.01 -35.06 -14.63
C SER A 22 19.26 -34.90 -15.50
N PRO A 23 19.69 -33.68 -15.87
CA PRO A 23 20.58 -32.97 -14.98
C PRO A 23 20.34 -31.45 -14.90
N SER A 24 20.57 -30.95 -13.72
CA SER A 24 20.98 -29.59 -13.42
C SER A 24 22.17 -29.12 -14.25
N PRO A 25 22.31 -27.84 -14.59
CA PRO A 25 23.32 -27.08 -13.87
C PRO A 25 22.79 -25.73 -13.30
N SER A 26 23.13 -25.53 -12.07
CA SER A 26 23.22 -24.21 -11.44
C SER A 26 24.20 -23.32 -12.21
N PRO A 27 23.89 -22.05 -12.36
CA PRO A 27 24.92 -21.03 -12.34
C PRO A 27 24.74 -20.10 -11.13
N ALA A 28 25.82 -20.02 -10.40
CA ALA A 28 26.40 -18.94 -9.64
C ALA A 28 25.49 -17.86 -9.08
N ALA A 29 25.52 -17.77 -7.75
CA ALA A 29 25.21 -16.60 -6.96
C ALA A 29 25.94 -15.36 -7.49
N GLU A 30 25.19 -14.40 -8.02
CA GLU A 30 25.63 -13.03 -8.05
C GLU A 30 24.94 -12.29 -6.90
N THR A 31 25.74 -11.97 -5.91
CA THR A 31 25.44 -11.05 -4.82
C THR A 31 25.16 -9.67 -5.42
N PRO A 32 23.98 -9.08 -5.27
CA PRO A 32 23.88 -7.67 -5.56
C PRO A 32 24.53 -6.90 -4.42
N ALA A 33 25.50 -6.11 -4.83
CA ALA A 33 26.22 -5.16 -4.00
C ALA A 33 25.24 -4.33 -3.15
N SER A 34 25.55 -4.26 -1.87
CA SER A 34 25.03 -3.27 -0.91
C SER A 34 25.16 -1.88 -1.52
N ALA A 35 24.06 -1.35 -2.03
CA ALA A 35 23.97 0.06 -2.35
C ALA A 35 23.90 0.82 -1.03
N ALA A 36 24.91 1.60 -0.77
CA ALA A 36 25.02 2.51 0.34
C ALA A 36 23.73 3.33 0.49
N ALA A 37 23.14 3.28 1.69
CA ALA A 37 22.07 4.15 2.11
C ALA A 37 22.56 5.60 2.09
N GLY A 38 22.31 6.28 0.98
CA GLY A 38 22.38 7.73 0.91
C GLY A 38 21.25 8.29 1.78
N LYS A 39 21.60 9.10 2.77
CA LYS A 39 20.66 9.93 3.52
C LYS A 39 19.94 10.86 2.54
N SER A 40 18.79 10.45 2.03
CA SER A 40 17.89 11.33 1.30
C SER A 40 17.09 12.11 2.32
N ALA A 41 17.53 13.32 2.62
CA ALA A 41 16.66 14.29 3.25
C ALA A 41 15.46 14.49 2.30
N ALA A 42 14.26 14.22 2.78
CA ALA A 42 13.06 14.43 2.00
C ALA A 42 12.98 15.90 1.55
N THR A 43 12.95 16.10 0.26
CA THR A 43 12.88 17.44 -0.34
C THR A 43 11.43 17.91 -0.41
N PRO A 44 11.19 19.25 -0.37
CA PRO A 44 9.84 19.82 -0.50
C PRO A 44 9.12 19.49 -1.81
N ASP A 45 9.83 18.98 -2.79
CA ASP A 45 9.29 18.74 -4.15
C ASP A 45 8.65 17.37 -4.36
N GLY A 46 8.41 16.62 -3.27
CA GLY A 46 7.76 15.31 -3.33
C GLY A 46 8.57 14.29 -4.15
N ASP A 47 9.20 13.35 -3.50
CA ASP A 47 10.06 12.40 -4.19
C ASP A 47 9.28 11.20 -4.71
N LEU A 48 9.45 10.98 -6.02
CA LEU A 48 8.95 9.80 -6.72
C LEU A 48 9.71 8.56 -6.22
N GLY A 49 9.00 7.60 -5.65
CA GLY A 49 9.57 6.33 -5.23
C GLY A 49 9.86 6.20 -3.74
N MET A 50 9.59 7.21 -2.93
CA MET A 50 9.69 7.09 -1.47
C MET A 50 8.51 6.32 -0.86
N ALA A 51 7.32 6.40 -1.47
CA ALA A 51 6.15 5.68 -1.01
C ALA A 51 6.28 4.18 -1.33
N THR A 52 6.15 3.34 -0.31
CA THR A 52 6.19 1.88 -0.42
C THR A 52 5.09 1.26 0.44
N PHE A 53 4.83 -0.02 0.27
CA PHE A 53 3.93 -0.77 1.17
C PHE A 53 4.53 -1.03 2.55
N ALA A 54 5.80 -0.70 2.80
CA ALA A 54 6.46 -0.82 4.09
C ALA A 54 6.55 0.51 4.86
N GLY A 55 6.25 1.63 4.22
CA GLY A 55 6.35 2.98 4.77
C GLY A 55 6.75 4.01 3.73
N TYR A 56 7.26 5.14 4.18
CA TYR A 56 7.67 6.26 3.33
C TYR A 56 9.14 6.60 3.57
N GLY A 57 9.98 6.38 2.57
CA GLY A 57 11.42 6.52 2.70
C GLY A 57 11.99 5.62 3.82
N GLU A 58 12.72 6.21 4.73
CA GLU A 58 13.29 5.51 5.88
C GLU A 58 12.27 5.26 7.01
N VAL A 59 11.12 5.92 6.99
CA VAL A 59 10.07 5.77 8.00
C VAL A 59 9.23 4.53 7.70
N LYS A 60 9.35 3.51 8.54
CA LYS A 60 8.61 2.25 8.37
C LYS A 60 7.37 2.19 9.26
N PHE A 61 6.32 1.51 8.79
CA PHE A 61 5.14 1.26 9.62
C PHE A 61 5.54 0.59 10.93
N GLY A 62 4.89 1.00 12.02
CA GLY A 62 5.23 0.56 13.37
C GLY A 62 6.31 1.38 14.07
N THR A 63 6.97 2.33 13.40
CA THR A 63 7.89 3.28 14.05
C THR A 63 7.15 4.01 15.18
N LEU A 64 7.78 4.08 16.36
CA LEU A 64 7.19 4.79 17.51
C LEU A 64 7.09 6.29 17.22
N ALA A 65 6.03 6.91 17.70
CA ALA A 65 5.78 8.34 17.52
C ALA A 65 6.97 9.21 17.96
N VAL A 66 7.64 8.84 19.06
CA VAL A 66 8.82 9.54 19.58
C VAL A 66 10.05 9.44 18.66
N ASP A 67 10.10 8.42 17.82
CA ASP A 67 11.22 8.17 16.90
C ASP A 67 10.94 8.69 15.48
N MET A 68 9.72 9.16 15.20
CA MET A 68 9.31 9.61 13.87
C MET A 68 10.20 10.73 13.32
N GLY A 69 10.52 11.74 14.12
CA GLY A 69 11.39 12.84 13.70
C GLY A 69 12.79 12.38 13.34
N LYS A 70 13.35 11.42 14.08
CA LYS A 70 14.65 10.82 13.79
C LYS A 70 14.61 9.98 12.51
N ALA A 71 13.59 9.14 12.35
CA ALA A 71 13.42 8.30 11.17
C ALA A 71 13.17 9.13 9.90
N TRP A 72 12.40 10.21 10.03
CA TRP A 72 12.14 11.17 8.96
C TRP A 72 13.39 11.99 8.58
N GLY A 73 14.26 12.25 9.56
CA GLY A 73 15.43 13.11 9.39
C GLY A 73 15.14 14.60 9.46
N GLY A 74 14.04 15.01 10.07
CA GLY A 74 13.63 16.40 10.20
C GLY A 74 12.49 16.63 11.17
N ALA A 75 12.13 17.90 11.36
CA ALA A 75 11.05 18.29 12.24
C ALA A 75 9.70 17.88 11.67
N LEU A 76 8.85 17.34 12.54
CA LEU A 76 7.45 17.04 12.27
C LEU A 76 6.55 17.85 13.21
N LYS A 77 5.43 18.33 12.67
CA LYS A 77 4.38 19.00 13.45
C LYS A 77 3.32 17.97 13.82
N GLU A 78 2.94 17.92 15.09
CA GLU A 78 1.79 17.13 15.54
C GLU A 78 0.49 17.92 15.29
N VAL A 79 -0.52 17.26 14.74
CA VAL A 79 -1.82 17.85 14.42
C VAL A 79 -2.92 16.96 14.98
N GLY A 80 -3.78 17.55 15.79
CA GLY A 80 -4.95 16.87 16.37
C GLY A 80 -4.66 16.06 17.63
N LYS A 81 -3.42 15.97 18.10
CA LYS A 81 -3.03 15.20 19.30
C LYS A 81 -3.69 15.66 20.57
N ASP A 82 -3.95 16.97 20.71
CA ASP A 82 -4.63 17.53 21.88
C ASP A 82 -6.11 17.09 21.96
N PHE A 83 -6.70 16.72 20.83
CA PHE A 83 -8.08 16.23 20.74
C PHE A 83 -8.17 14.71 20.86
N ASN A 84 -7.19 13.99 20.29
CA ASN A 84 -7.14 12.55 20.34
C ASN A 84 -5.66 12.08 20.39
N ALA A 85 -5.20 11.76 21.58
CA ALA A 85 -3.82 11.34 21.80
C ALA A 85 -3.52 9.93 21.27
N SER A 86 -4.54 9.09 21.07
CA SER A 86 -4.36 7.73 20.54
C SER A 86 -4.39 7.69 19.00
N CYS A 87 -4.97 8.73 18.35
CA CYS A 87 -4.93 8.87 16.90
C CYS A 87 -4.77 10.34 16.51
N TYR A 88 -3.69 10.67 15.82
CA TYR A 88 -3.39 12.02 15.36
C TYR A 88 -2.45 11.98 14.15
N PHE A 89 -2.19 13.15 13.56
CA PHE A 89 -1.30 13.26 12.42
C PHE A 89 0.03 13.93 12.78
N MET A 90 1.07 13.55 12.07
CA MET A 90 2.32 14.29 11.98
C MET A 90 2.52 14.75 10.54
N THR A 91 2.98 16.01 10.38
CA THR A 91 3.25 16.56 9.04
C THR A 91 4.66 17.14 9.00
N PRO A 92 5.37 17.02 7.85
CA PRO A 92 6.61 17.75 7.64
C PRO A 92 6.43 19.25 7.86
N ALA A 93 7.50 19.93 8.30
CA ALA A 93 7.43 21.35 8.69
C ALA A 93 7.03 22.29 7.53
N TRP A 94 7.33 21.93 6.26
CA TRP A 94 7.03 22.73 5.07
C TRP A 94 5.59 22.55 4.54
N VAL A 95 4.86 21.51 5.01
CA VAL A 95 3.49 21.22 4.59
C VAL A 95 2.54 22.28 5.14
N GLN A 96 1.68 22.82 4.29
CA GLN A 96 0.74 23.87 4.68
C GLN A 96 -0.48 23.31 5.41
N THR A 97 -0.99 22.19 4.92
CA THR A 97 -2.16 21.50 5.51
C THR A 97 -1.87 20.01 5.69
N PRO A 98 -2.47 19.34 6.68
CA PRO A 98 -2.30 17.89 6.85
C PRO A 98 -2.77 17.08 5.62
N ALA A 99 -3.71 17.60 4.83
CA ALA A 99 -4.18 16.94 3.62
C ALA A 99 -3.08 16.86 2.55
N GLU A 100 -2.23 17.89 2.44
CA GLU A 100 -1.13 17.91 1.47
C GLU A 100 -0.16 16.74 1.65
N PHE A 101 0.22 16.43 2.89
CA PHE A 101 0.97 15.21 3.23
C PHE A 101 0.94 14.96 4.74
N ASN A 102 0.64 13.75 5.14
CA ASN A 102 0.59 13.38 6.55
C ASN A 102 1.05 11.95 6.83
N PHE A 103 1.53 11.77 8.07
CA PHE A 103 1.71 10.49 8.74
C PHE A 103 0.64 10.35 9.82
N MET A 104 -0.16 9.30 9.79
CA MET A 104 -1.10 8.99 10.87
C MET A 104 -0.38 8.18 11.94
N ILE A 105 -0.48 8.65 13.16
CA ILE A 105 -0.06 7.93 14.36
C ILE A 105 -1.31 7.32 14.99
N SER A 106 -1.31 6.02 15.15
CA SER A 106 -2.34 5.23 15.83
C SER A 106 -1.69 4.43 16.95
N GLU A 107 -2.25 4.53 18.15
CA GLU A 107 -1.74 3.86 19.35
C GLU A 107 -0.22 4.05 19.55
N GLY A 108 0.26 5.28 19.32
CA GLY A 108 1.66 5.66 19.46
C GLY A 108 2.60 5.15 18.38
N ARG A 109 2.09 4.64 17.25
CA ARG A 109 2.88 4.10 16.15
C ARG A 109 2.46 4.66 14.80
N PHE A 110 3.42 4.78 13.90
CA PHE A 110 3.16 5.12 12.50
C PHE A 110 2.36 4.00 11.81
N ALA A 111 1.15 4.34 11.36
CA ALA A 111 0.20 3.37 10.82
C ALA A 111 -0.20 3.64 9.36
N ARG A 112 -0.20 4.91 8.92
CA ARG A 112 -0.67 5.31 7.60
C ARG A 112 0.00 6.62 7.17
N PHE A 113 0.19 6.78 5.88
CA PHE A 113 0.51 8.08 5.27
C PHE A 113 -0.38 8.32 4.06
N GLY A 114 -0.56 9.58 3.70
CA GLY A 114 -1.41 9.96 2.58
C GLY A 114 -1.22 11.40 2.14
N THR A 115 -1.82 11.73 1.00
CA THR A 115 -1.71 13.02 0.34
C THR A 115 -2.90 13.31 -0.58
N ASP A 116 -3.30 14.56 -0.68
CA ASP A 116 -4.17 15.10 -1.74
C ASP A 116 -3.38 15.87 -2.82
N SER A 117 -2.06 15.90 -2.72
CA SER A 117 -1.17 16.64 -3.63
C SER A 117 -0.70 15.78 -4.79
N ALA A 118 -0.76 16.33 -6.01
CA ALA A 118 -0.22 15.72 -7.22
C ALA A 118 1.32 15.61 -7.23
N LYS A 119 2.02 16.23 -6.27
CA LYS A 119 3.48 16.18 -6.13
C LYS A 119 3.99 14.78 -5.80
N TYR A 120 3.20 14.01 -5.02
CA TYR A 120 3.63 12.71 -4.49
C TYR A 120 3.09 11.57 -5.33
N ALA A 121 3.91 10.54 -5.53
CA ALA A 121 3.53 9.32 -6.21
C ALA A 121 3.31 8.20 -5.19
N ALA A 122 2.22 7.46 -5.37
CA ALA A 122 1.94 6.21 -4.66
C ALA A 122 2.89 5.09 -5.11
N PRO A 123 3.03 4.00 -4.32
CA PRO A 123 3.72 2.81 -4.79
C PRO A 123 3.16 2.35 -6.14
N GLY A 124 4.02 2.18 -7.13
CA GLY A 124 3.61 1.86 -8.50
C GLY A 124 3.36 3.08 -9.39
N GLY A 125 3.44 4.30 -8.87
CA GLY A 125 3.47 5.55 -9.63
C GLY A 125 2.13 6.26 -9.81
N GLY A 126 1.04 5.78 -9.19
CA GLY A 126 -0.27 6.48 -9.22
C GLY A 126 -0.21 7.83 -8.52
N LYS A 127 -0.95 8.82 -9.01
CA LYS A 127 -0.95 10.19 -8.49
C LYS A 127 -2.35 10.79 -8.44
N VAL A 128 -2.52 11.78 -7.57
CA VAL A 128 -3.66 12.69 -7.61
C VAL A 128 -3.77 13.36 -8.98
N GLY A 129 -4.98 13.47 -9.51
CA GLY A 129 -5.28 14.00 -10.84
C GLY A 129 -5.32 12.96 -11.96
N MET A 130 -4.83 11.74 -11.74
CA MET A 130 -4.96 10.64 -12.72
C MET A 130 -6.40 10.14 -12.79
N ARG A 131 -6.79 9.63 -13.95
CA ARG A 131 -8.09 8.97 -14.12
C ARG A 131 -8.05 7.51 -13.71
N GLU A 132 -9.20 6.98 -13.27
CA GLU A 132 -9.36 5.56 -12.94
C GLU A 132 -8.83 4.64 -14.04
N SER A 133 -9.12 4.96 -15.31
CA SER A 133 -8.67 4.15 -16.45
C SER A 133 -7.14 4.14 -16.63
N GLU A 134 -6.47 5.25 -16.29
CA GLU A 134 -5.01 5.36 -16.32
C GLU A 134 -4.39 4.56 -15.17
N LEU A 135 -4.98 4.65 -13.97
CA LEU A 135 -4.56 3.85 -12.83
C LEU A 135 -4.74 2.35 -13.08
N GLN A 136 -5.88 1.93 -13.61
CA GLN A 136 -6.09 0.51 -13.92
C GLN A 136 -5.05 -0.04 -14.89
N LYS A 137 -4.67 0.74 -15.91
CA LYS A 137 -3.57 0.36 -16.81
C LYS A 137 -2.22 0.30 -16.09
N LEU A 138 -1.92 1.32 -15.27
CA LEU A 138 -0.67 1.40 -14.51
C LEU A 138 -0.50 0.23 -13.53
N TYR A 139 -1.59 -0.20 -12.91
CA TYR A 139 -1.61 -1.32 -11.96
C TYR A 139 -2.07 -2.66 -12.57
N ASN A 140 -2.03 -2.79 -13.90
CA ASN A 140 -2.39 -4.03 -14.62
C ASN A 140 -3.79 -4.57 -14.27
N ASN A 141 -4.76 -3.68 -14.07
CA ASN A 141 -6.14 -3.98 -13.65
C ASN A 141 -6.24 -4.72 -12.29
N ALA A 142 -5.25 -4.57 -11.43
CA ALA A 142 -5.24 -5.19 -10.11
C ALA A 142 -5.96 -4.37 -9.03
N LEU A 143 -6.37 -3.13 -9.32
CA LEU A 143 -7.09 -2.30 -8.38
C LEU A 143 -8.53 -2.77 -8.21
N HIS A 144 -8.92 -3.02 -6.97
CA HIS A 144 -10.29 -3.35 -6.59
C HIS A 144 -11.10 -2.06 -6.36
N ALA A 145 -12.20 -1.90 -7.09
CA ALA A 145 -13.08 -0.74 -6.97
C ALA A 145 -14.24 -1.02 -6.01
N SER A 146 -14.55 -0.06 -5.15
CA SER A 146 -15.72 -0.05 -4.29
C SER A 146 -16.34 1.36 -4.21
N PRO A 147 -17.65 1.48 -3.92
CA PRO A 147 -18.32 2.78 -3.81
C PRO A 147 -17.70 3.65 -2.70
N HIS A 148 -17.57 4.95 -2.94
CA HIS A 148 -17.15 5.89 -1.94
C HIS A 148 -18.27 6.12 -0.91
N LYS A 149 -17.92 6.25 0.38
CA LYS A 149 -18.89 6.34 1.48
C LYS A 149 -19.72 7.63 1.44
N TYR A 150 -19.13 8.73 0.98
CA TYR A 150 -19.70 10.07 1.09
C TYR A 150 -19.91 10.80 -0.23
N SER A 151 -19.54 10.20 -1.35
CA SER A 151 -19.62 10.82 -2.67
C SER A 151 -20.00 9.80 -3.75
N ASP A 152 -20.27 10.28 -4.96
CA ASP A 152 -20.49 9.41 -6.12
C ASP A 152 -19.19 8.86 -6.73
N GLY A 153 -18.05 9.06 -6.06
CA GLY A 153 -16.75 8.52 -6.42
C GLY A 153 -16.54 7.06 -6.02
N LYS A 154 -15.28 6.65 -6.01
CA LYS A 154 -14.87 5.27 -5.67
C LYS A 154 -13.62 5.26 -4.80
N TYR A 155 -13.47 4.17 -4.05
CA TYR A 155 -12.17 3.71 -3.56
C TYR A 155 -11.59 2.70 -4.56
N LEU A 156 -10.33 2.88 -4.94
CA LEU A 156 -9.57 1.93 -5.75
C LEU A 156 -8.42 1.42 -4.89
N SER A 157 -8.42 0.14 -4.55
CA SER A 157 -7.50 -0.41 -3.56
C SER A 157 -6.65 -1.54 -4.09
N LEU A 158 -5.43 -1.65 -3.56
CA LEU A 158 -4.49 -2.71 -3.82
C LEU A 158 -3.87 -3.18 -2.49
N ALA A 159 -4.11 -4.44 -2.13
CA ALA A 159 -3.46 -5.06 -0.98
C ALA A 159 -2.04 -5.49 -1.33
N ALA A 160 -1.10 -5.28 -0.40
CA ALA A 160 0.25 -5.78 -0.56
C ALA A 160 0.31 -7.29 -0.30
N SER A 161 1.10 -7.97 -1.11
CA SER A 161 1.50 -9.35 -0.84
C SER A 161 2.69 -9.32 0.13
N GLY A 162 2.53 -9.82 1.36
CA GLY A 162 3.64 -9.81 2.32
C GLY A 162 3.22 -10.14 3.75
N VAL A 163 4.18 -10.02 4.67
CA VAL A 163 4.05 -10.42 6.08
C VAL A 163 3.13 -9.48 6.86
N ALA A 164 3.07 -8.21 6.51
CA ALA A 164 2.19 -7.23 7.14
C ALA A 164 1.02 -6.89 6.23
N PRO A 165 -0.22 -6.87 6.74
CA PRO A 165 -1.40 -6.51 5.96
C PRO A 165 -1.41 -4.99 5.72
N THR A 166 -0.82 -4.56 4.62
CA THR A 166 -0.83 -3.16 4.16
C THR A 166 -1.62 -3.02 2.87
N LYS A 167 -2.13 -1.83 2.64
CA LYS A 167 -2.98 -1.54 1.49
C LYS A 167 -2.73 -0.13 0.97
N LEU A 168 -2.79 0.02 -0.36
CA LEU A 168 -2.89 1.29 -1.05
C LEU A 168 -4.36 1.54 -1.38
N VAL A 169 -4.83 2.75 -1.14
CA VAL A 169 -6.19 3.20 -1.47
C VAL A 169 -6.10 4.54 -2.20
N PHE A 170 -6.68 4.63 -3.38
CA PHE A 170 -6.99 5.89 -4.06
C PHE A 170 -8.46 6.23 -3.84
N GLU A 171 -8.76 7.49 -3.62
CA GLU A 171 -10.14 8.00 -3.67
C GLU A 171 -10.34 8.79 -4.96
N THR A 172 -11.48 8.61 -5.60
CA THR A 172 -11.83 9.35 -6.83
C THR A 172 -13.07 10.18 -6.60
N ASP A 173 -13.20 11.24 -7.39
CA ASP A 173 -14.46 11.97 -7.53
C ASP A 173 -15.47 11.21 -8.43
N ALA A 174 -16.64 11.82 -8.64
CA ALA A 174 -17.70 11.28 -9.49
C ALA A 174 -17.28 11.15 -10.97
N GLN A 175 -16.26 11.86 -11.40
CA GLN A 175 -15.70 11.80 -12.76
C GLN A 175 -14.57 10.75 -12.89
N GLY A 176 -14.27 10.04 -11.80
CA GLY A 176 -13.22 9.03 -11.75
C GLY A 176 -11.81 9.61 -11.74
N VAL A 177 -11.65 10.86 -11.28
CA VAL A 177 -10.34 11.51 -11.12
C VAL A 177 -9.88 11.32 -9.67
N VAL A 178 -8.64 10.91 -9.47
CA VAL A 178 -8.05 10.72 -8.15
C VAL A 178 -7.94 12.05 -7.42
N THR A 179 -8.51 12.12 -6.23
CA THR A 179 -8.48 13.29 -5.34
C THR A 179 -7.49 13.16 -4.20
N GLU A 180 -7.27 11.94 -3.73
CA GLU A 180 -6.28 11.63 -2.72
C GLU A 180 -5.86 10.15 -2.80
N TRP A 181 -4.74 9.83 -2.17
CA TRP A 181 -4.37 8.44 -1.94
C TRP A 181 -3.68 8.26 -0.58
N ARG A 182 -3.71 7.03 -0.09
CA ARG A 182 -3.05 6.65 1.16
C ARG A 182 -2.54 5.23 1.13
N VAL A 183 -1.51 4.99 1.92
CA VAL A 183 -0.97 3.64 2.21
C VAL A 183 -0.90 3.46 3.72
N GLY A 184 -1.23 2.29 4.19
CA GLY A 184 -1.19 2.02 5.62
C GLY A 184 -1.44 0.58 5.98
N VAL A 185 -1.28 0.31 7.27
CA VAL A 185 -1.64 -0.98 7.86
C VAL A 185 -3.16 -1.06 8.06
N LEU A 186 -3.68 -2.24 8.14
CA LEU A 186 -5.08 -2.48 8.51
C LEU A 186 -5.22 -2.49 10.05
N PRO A 187 -6.30 -1.91 10.60
CA PRO A 187 -7.45 -1.31 9.89
C PRO A 187 -7.30 0.17 9.53
N GLU A 188 -6.24 0.86 9.94
CA GLU A 188 -6.09 2.33 9.89
C GLU A 188 -6.14 2.89 8.46
N VAL A 189 -5.68 2.13 7.46
CA VAL A 189 -5.76 2.55 6.05
C VAL A 189 -7.21 2.70 5.57
N ASP A 190 -8.14 1.99 6.20
CA ASP A 190 -9.58 2.01 5.86
C ASP A 190 -10.38 3.06 6.65
N TYR A 191 -9.75 3.78 7.57
CA TYR A 191 -10.42 4.88 8.28
C TYR A 191 -10.65 6.05 7.32
N VAL A 192 -11.87 6.15 6.78
CA VAL A 192 -12.25 7.19 5.82
C VAL A 192 -12.31 8.59 6.44
N GLU A 193 -12.53 8.68 7.74
CA GLU A 193 -12.59 9.93 8.50
C GLU A 193 -11.26 10.25 9.21
N GLY A 194 -10.21 9.46 8.93
CA GLY A 194 -8.92 9.64 9.58
C GLY A 194 -8.97 9.31 11.07
N CYS A 195 -8.53 10.27 11.90
CA CYS A 195 -8.50 10.20 13.37
C CYS A 195 -9.70 10.87 14.03
N SER A 196 -10.87 10.85 13.42
CA SER A 196 -12.10 11.45 13.99
C SER A 196 -12.77 10.52 14.99
#